data_dae46711383016f8a3b2942ea79f136a
#
_entry.id   dae46711383016f8a3b2942ea79f136a
#
_cell.length_a   1.000
_cell.length_b   1.000
_cell.length_c   1.000
_cell.angle_alpha   90.00
_cell.angle_beta   90.00
_cell.angle_gamma   90.00
#
_symmetry.space_group_name_H-M   'P 1'
#
loop_
_entity.id
_entity.type
_entity.pdbx_description
1 polymer ?
#
loop_
_entity_poly.entity_id
_entity_poly.type
_entity_poly.pdbx_seq_one_letter_code
_entity_poly.pdbx_strand_id
1 'polypeptide(L)'
;MQIASLAEVGLPNVSTSDTIDSTFAALKRAQLARRGSFTLEARIAQLDQLRDSIKRYESNIIAACAADFRKPAPEVKLTELLPVLQEIRHTKKHLRKWMRPKRVAASIGVWGTRSYVRPEPKGVCLIIAPWNYPLNLALGPLVSALAAGNGAIIKPSEMTPHTSKVIANIVAETFPPDLVSVIEGDAAVAQKLLALPFDHIFFTGSPAVGKLVMEAAARNLSSVTLELGGKSPTIVGPDANIKKAARYIVWGKFANNGQTCIAPDHVFVHVNIADQFNEALKTEIGRVYGKTPEAQKSTADYCRIVNRRHFQRVSNLIDDAKNKGARVFEGGVTDAEENFIAPTLISNVSSDMDISREELFGPILPVIEFDDIDLVIKKINDNPKPLALYIFDKNKSFARSIIERTSSGAVGVNLTVVHFLHPDLPFGGVNNSGIGAAHGEYGFRAFSHEKALMEDKHSLIHLLFPPYTRWVRRLIDAAVRILG
;
A
#
# COMPACT_ATOMS: atom_id res chain seq x y z
N MET A 1 40.39 -3.58 -0.06
CA MET A 1 39.26 -4.33 0.49
C MET A 1 38.46 -4.85 -0.70
N GLN A 2 38.53 -6.16 -0.93
CA GLN A 2 38.05 -6.83 -2.13
C GLN A 2 36.53 -6.71 -2.23
N ILE A 3 36.07 -6.18 -3.37
CA ILE A 3 34.67 -6.25 -3.81
C ILE A 3 34.43 -7.72 -4.22
N ALA A 4 33.66 -8.44 -3.42
CA ALA A 4 33.24 -9.79 -3.78
C ALA A 4 32.42 -9.71 -5.07
N SER A 5 32.81 -10.51 -6.07
CA SER A 5 32.21 -10.53 -7.41
C SER A 5 30.75 -10.97 -7.35
N LEU A 6 29.86 -10.21 -7.97
CA LEU A 6 28.43 -10.52 -8.20
C LEU A 6 28.20 -11.66 -9.24
N ALA A 7 29.16 -12.54 -9.43
CA ALA A 7 29.21 -13.47 -10.55
C ALA A 7 28.57 -14.85 -10.31
N GLU A 8 27.68 -15.02 -9.30
CA GLU A 8 26.86 -16.25 -9.15
C GLU A 8 25.47 -15.94 -8.63
N VAL A 9 24.70 -15.12 -9.35
CA VAL A 9 23.24 -15.08 -9.17
C VAL A 9 22.65 -16.10 -10.15
N GLY A 10 22.54 -17.35 -9.71
CA GLY A 10 21.82 -18.37 -10.46
C GLY A 10 20.38 -17.88 -10.73
N LEU A 11 19.82 -18.28 -11.88
CA LEU A 11 18.45 -18.05 -12.25
C LEU A 11 17.51 -18.38 -11.07
N PRO A 12 16.42 -17.64 -10.83
CA PRO A 12 15.53 -17.89 -9.69
C PRO A 12 15.05 -19.34 -9.72
N ASN A 13 15.22 -20.05 -8.62
CA ASN A 13 14.66 -21.38 -8.44
C ASN A 13 13.12 -21.23 -8.46
N VAL A 14 12.51 -21.52 -9.60
CA VAL A 14 11.05 -21.57 -9.72
C VAL A 14 10.55 -22.67 -8.78
N SER A 15 9.86 -22.30 -7.73
CA SER A 15 9.31 -23.24 -6.76
C SER A 15 8.35 -24.22 -7.45
N THR A 16 8.60 -25.50 -7.32
CA THR A 16 7.72 -26.55 -7.88
C THR A 16 6.39 -26.58 -7.15
N SER A 17 5.37 -27.21 -7.75
CA SER A 17 4.05 -27.37 -7.11
C SER A 17 4.17 -28.06 -5.75
N ASP A 18 4.93 -29.15 -5.69
CA ASP A 18 5.14 -29.96 -4.49
C ASP A 18 5.81 -29.15 -3.36
N THR A 19 6.72 -28.22 -3.70
CA THR A 19 7.35 -27.33 -2.75
C THR A 19 6.34 -26.32 -2.18
N ILE A 20 5.43 -25.78 -2.98
CA ILE A 20 4.39 -24.83 -2.54
C ILE A 20 3.45 -25.52 -1.55
N ASP A 21 2.91 -26.67 -1.92
CA ASP A 21 1.96 -27.43 -1.09
C ASP A 21 2.58 -27.88 0.24
N SER A 22 3.80 -28.42 0.20
CA SER A 22 4.53 -28.87 1.37
C SER A 22 4.86 -27.71 2.33
N THR A 23 5.28 -26.56 1.80
CA THR A 23 5.55 -25.33 2.57
C THR A 23 4.28 -24.85 3.25
N PHE A 24 3.17 -24.74 2.51
CA PHE A 24 1.89 -24.33 3.09
C PHE A 24 1.42 -25.28 4.20
N ALA A 25 1.50 -26.61 3.96
CA ALA A 25 1.12 -27.61 4.94
C ALA A 25 1.98 -27.54 6.21
N ALA A 26 3.28 -27.27 6.08
CA ALA A 26 4.18 -27.07 7.22
C ALA A 26 3.79 -25.85 8.05
N LEU A 27 3.53 -24.69 7.41
CA LEU A 27 3.06 -23.49 8.09
C LEU A 27 1.73 -23.73 8.81
N LYS A 28 0.77 -24.40 8.18
CA LYS A 28 -0.54 -24.72 8.81
C LYS A 28 -0.38 -25.56 10.07
N ARG A 29 0.42 -26.62 10.02
CA ARG A 29 0.70 -27.47 11.20
C ARG A 29 1.37 -26.69 12.32
N ALA A 30 2.42 -25.91 11.97
CA ALA A 30 3.15 -25.11 12.94
C ALA A 30 2.29 -24.00 13.57
N GLN A 31 1.42 -23.35 12.77
CA GLN A 31 0.51 -22.32 13.26
C GLN A 31 -0.49 -22.89 14.29
N LEU A 32 -1.00 -24.10 14.08
CA LEU A 32 -1.85 -24.78 15.04
C LEU A 32 -1.09 -25.11 16.33
N ALA A 33 0.13 -25.62 16.23
CA ALA A 33 0.99 -25.94 17.37
C ALA A 33 1.38 -24.69 18.19
N ARG A 34 1.56 -23.54 17.54
CA ARG A 34 1.89 -22.25 18.17
C ARG A 34 0.68 -21.56 18.78
N ARG A 35 -0.53 -22.06 18.59
CA ARG A 35 -1.75 -21.42 19.10
C ARG A 35 -1.70 -21.35 20.63
N GLY A 36 -1.70 -20.13 21.17
CA GLY A 36 -1.61 -19.87 22.62
C GLY A 36 -0.18 -19.70 23.15
N SER A 37 0.86 -20.15 22.46
CA SER A 37 2.27 -19.99 22.87
C SER A 37 2.99 -18.77 22.24
N PHE A 38 2.36 -18.08 21.27
CA PHE A 38 2.96 -16.96 20.57
C PHE A 38 2.78 -15.66 21.37
N THR A 39 3.56 -15.55 22.46
CA THR A 39 3.48 -14.47 23.44
C THR A 39 3.89 -13.12 22.88
N LEU A 40 3.65 -12.04 23.65
CA LEU A 40 4.13 -10.70 23.32
C LEU A 40 5.66 -10.67 23.13
N GLU A 41 6.37 -11.32 24.03
CA GLU A 41 7.84 -11.37 24.06
C GLU A 41 8.37 -12.09 22.82
N ALA A 42 7.76 -13.22 22.43
CA ALA A 42 8.12 -13.95 21.22
C ALA A 42 7.91 -13.11 19.95
N ARG A 43 6.79 -12.39 19.84
CA ARG A 43 6.52 -11.51 18.70
C ARG A 43 7.50 -10.32 18.63
N ILE A 44 7.83 -9.71 19.78
CA ILE A 44 8.82 -8.65 19.85
C ILE A 44 10.20 -9.17 19.43
N ALA A 45 10.59 -10.36 19.89
CA ALA A 45 11.88 -10.96 19.51
C ALA A 45 11.98 -11.19 17.99
N GLN A 46 10.92 -11.67 17.35
CA GLN A 46 10.88 -11.85 15.90
C GLN A 46 10.98 -10.53 15.14
N LEU A 47 10.30 -9.48 15.62
CA LEU A 47 10.41 -8.13 15.02
C LEU A 47 11.82 -7.54 15.20
N ASP A 48 12.49 -7.82 16.31
CA ASP A 48 13.90 -7.42 16.53
C ASP A 48 14.84 -8.17 15.59
N GLN A 49 14.68 -9.48 15.42
CA GLN A 49 15.46 -10.27 14.49
C GLN A 49 15.32 -9.77 13.05
N LEU A 50 14.06 -9.46 12.62
CA LEU A 50 13.80 -8.88 11.31
C LEU A 50 14.49 -7.53 11.12
N ARG A 51 14.36 -6.62 12.11
CA ARG A 51 15.04 -5.32 12.10
C ARG A 51 16.54 -5.46 11.92
N ASP A 52 17.16 -6.35 12.70
CA ASP A 52 18.61 -6.52 12.72
C ASP A 52 19.10 -7.16 11.41
N SER A 53 18.34 -8.10 10.84
CA SER A 53 18.63 -8.65 9.53
C SER A 53 18.51 -7.59 8.43
N ILE A 54 17.45 -6.79 8.39
CA ILE A 54 17.30 -5.69 7.41
C ILE A 54 18.52 -4.74 7.49
N LYS A 55 18.98 -4.40 8.68
CA LYS A 55 20.16 -3.54 8.85
C LYS A 55 21.45 -4.18 8.34
N ARG A 56 21.65 -5.48 8.58
CA ARG A 56 22.81 -6.20 8.03
C ARG A 56 22.81 -6.22 6.51
N TYR A 57 21.64 -6.35 5.91
CA TYR A 57 21.45 -6.41 4.46
C TYR A 57 21.32 -5.05 3.78
N GLU A 58 21.49 -3.91 4.48
CA GLU A 58 21.28 -2.56 3.92
C GLU A 58 22.02 -2.36 2.59
N SER A 59 23.31 -2.70 2.53
CA SER A 59 24.12 -2.56 1.31
C SER A 59 23.63 -3.46 0.18
N ASN A 60 23.21 -4.69 0.49
CA ASN A 60 22.66 -5.63 -0.49
C ASN A 60 21.33 -5.14 -1.05
N ILE A 61 20.46 -4.59 -0.21
CA ILE A 61 19.17 -4.00 -0.62
C ILE A 61 19.39 -2.83 -1.58
N ILE A 62 20.32 -1.92 -1.24
CA ILE A 62 20.66 -0.78 -2.09
C ILE A 62 21.18 -1.26 -3.45
N ALA A 63 22.11 -2.21 -3.45
CA ALA A 63 22.67 -2.77 -4.68
C ALA A 63 21.61 -3.49 -5.53
N ALA A 64 20.71 -4.25 -4.91
CA ALA A 64 19.63 -4.96 -5.58
C ALA A 64 18.62 -4.00 -6.24
N CYS A 65 18.17 -2.98 -5.54
CA CYS A 65 17.26 -1.97 -6.10
C CYS A 65 17.93 -1.16 -7.23
N ALA A 66 19.23 -0.91 -7.13
CA ALA A 66 19.98 -0.27 -8.20
C ALA A 66 20.10 -1.18 -9.43
N ALA A 67 20.30 -2.49 -9.24
CA ALA A 67 20.38 -3.47 -10.31
C ALA A 67 19.02 -3.69 -11.01
N ASP A 68 17.93 -3.72 -10.27
CA ASP A 68 16.58 -3.95 -10.81
C ASP A 68 16.08 -2.76 -11.65
N PHE A 69 16.22 -1.53 -11.18
CA PHE A 69 15.68 -0.35 -11.89
C PHE A 69 16.40 0.97 -11.58
N ARG A 70 17.68 0.89 -11.22
CA ARG A 70 18.58 2.03 -10.99
C ARG A 70 18.06 3.00 -9.91
N LYS A 71 17.39 2.47 -8.88
CA LYS A 71 16.85 3.30 -7.79
C LYS A 71 18.00 3.93 -6.97
N PRO A 72 17.99 5.26 -6.75
CA PRO A 72 19.04 5.95 -6.00
C PRO A 72 19.17 5.45 -4.55
N ALA A 73 20.38 5.30 -4.04
CA ALA A 73 20.62 4.82 -2.67
C ALA A 73 19.91 5.66 -1.60
N PRO A 74 19.88 7.02 -1.64
CA PRO A 74 19.09 7.82 -0.71
C PRO A 74 17.59 7.53 -0.79
N GLU A 75 17.06 7.30 -2.00
CA GLU A 75 15.67 6.97 -2.21
C GLU A 75 15.33 5.58 -1.67
N VAL A 76 16.20 4.58 -1.87
CA VAL A 76 16.06 3.24 -1.24
C VAL A 76 16.00 3.36 0.28
N LYS A 77 16.90 4.13 0.89
CA LYS A 77 16.89 4.35 2.33
C LYS A 77 15.60 5.00 2.82
N LEU A 78 15.12 6.02 2.12
CA LEU A 78 13.93 6.78 2.51
C LEU A 78 12.62 6.02 2.29
N THR A 79 12.53 5.20 1.24
CA THR A 79 11.25 4.64 0.78
C THR A 79 11.13 3.12 0.95
N GLU A 80 12.25 2.41 1.13
CA GLU A 80 12.26 0.96 1.35
C GLU A 80 12.64 0.63 2.80
N LEU A 81 13.77 1.14 3.28
CA LEU A 81 14.29 0.78 4.60
C LEU A 81 13.57 1.52 5.73
N LEU A 82 13.51 2.84 5.64
CA LEU A 82 12.97 3.68 6.71
C LEU A 82 11.52 3.32 7.08
N PRO A 83 10.58 3.12 6.13
CA PRO A 83 9.21 2.77 6.46
C PRO A 83 9.10 1.46 7.23
N VAL A 84 9.82 0.40 6.81
CA VAL A 84 9.78 -0.90 7.48
C VAL A 84 10.37 -0.82 8.89
N LEU A 85 11.51 -0.12 9.04
CA LEU A 85 12.15 0.07 10.34
C LEU A 85 11.29 0.90 11.30
N GLN A 86 10.59 1.92 10.79
CA GLN A 86 9.63 2.71 11.56
C GLN A 86 8.41 1.88 11.95
N GLU A 87 7.87 1.07 11.05
CA GLU A 87 6.76 0.16 11.32
C GLU A 87 7.11 -0.85 12.42
N ILE A 88 8.30 -1.46 12.36
CA ILE A 88 8.79 -2.35 13.42
C ILE A 88 8.88 -1.61 14.76
N ARG A 89 9.49 -0.43 14.78
CA ARG A 89 9.66 0.37 16.00
C ARG A 89 8.31 0.77 16.60
N HIS A 90 7.39 1.25 15.77
CA HIS A 90 6.06 1.67 16.16
C HIS A 90 5.25 0.49 16.72
N THR A 91 5.22 -0.61 16.00
CA THR A 91 4.54 -1.85 16.38
C THR A 91 5.04 -2.35 17.73
N LYS A 92 6.34 -2.48 17.94
CA LYS A 92 6.93 -2.91 19.21
C LYS A 92 6.49 -2.04 20.39
N LYS A 93 6.45 -0.71 20.18
CA LYS A 93 6.04 0.23 21.23
C LYS A 93 4.57 0.05 21.63
N HIS A 94 3.70 -0.32 20.71
CA HIS A 94 2.25 -0.33 20.92
C HIS A 94 1.65 -1.73 21.01
N LEU A 95 2.38 -2.79 20.65
CA LEU A 95 1.87 -4.16 20.52
C LEU A 95 1.19 -4.69 21.78
N ARG A 96 1.74 -4.42 22.96
CA ARG A 96 1.13 -4.79 24.26
C ARG A 96 -0.29 -4.20 24.39
N LYS A 97 -0.50 -2.96 23.94
CA LYS A 97 -1.82 -2.31 23.96
C LYS A 97 -2.76 -2.95 22.96
N TRP A 98 -2.28 -3.21 21.73
CA TRP A 98 -3.11 -3.78 20.67
C TRP A 98 -3.54 -5.21 20.96
N MET A 99 -2.69 -6.01 21.58
CA MET A 99 -3.00 -7.41 21.98
C MET A 99 -3.96 -7.50 23.17
N ARG A 100 -4.12 -6.42 23.94
CA ARG A 100 -4.95 -6.43 25.15
C ARG A 100 -6.43 -6.57 24.79
N PRO A 101 -7.18 -7.51 25.43
CA PRO A 101 -8.62 -7.55 25.26
C PRO A 101 -9.28 -6.22 25.63
N LYS A 102 -10.07 -5.67 24.72
CA LYS A 102 -10.80 -4.41 24.92
C LYS A 102 -12.13 -4.72 25.60
N ARG A 103 -12.30 -4.19 26.81
CA ARG A 103 -13.56 -4.32 27.53
C ARG A 103 -14.67 -3.50 26.84
N VAL A 104 -15.84 -4.12 26.70
CA VAL A 104 -17.04 -3.50 26.18
C VAL A 104 -18.06 -3.41 27.32
N ALA A 105 -18.71 -2.25 27.47
CA ALA A 105 -19.73 -2.07 28.48
C ALA A 105 -20.94 -2.96 28.19
N ALA A 106 -21.45 -3.62 29.20
CA ALA A 106 -22.68 -4.39 29.09
C ALA A 106 -23.88 -3.41 28.94
N SER A 107 -24.73 -3.65 27.96
CA SER A 107 -26.03 -3.00 27.89
C SER A 107 -26.97 -3.56 28.98
N ILE A 108 -28.07 -2.86 29.23
CA ILE A 108 -29.07 -3.28 30.24
C ILE A 108 -29.58 -4.71 30.00
N GLY A 109 -29.78 -5.12 28.74
CA GLY A 109 -30.27 -6.44 28.37
C GLY A 109 -29.31 -7.59 28.69
N VAL A 110 -28.03 -7.29 28.91
CA VAL A 110 -27.00 -8.27 29.31
C VAL A 110 -26.26 -7.87 30.57
N TRP A 111 -26.93 -7.08 31.43
CA TRP A 111 -26.39 -6.69 32.72
C TRP A 111 -26.05 -7.95 33.56
N GLY A 112 -24.92 -7.86 34.30
CA GLY A 112 -24.38 -9.02 35.05
C GLY A 112 -23.39 -9.86 34.23
N THR A 113 -23.13 -9.50 32.95
CA THR A 113 -22.07 -10.13 32.15
C THR A 113 -20.81 -9.27 32.08
N ARG A 114 -19.68 -9.88 31.68
CA ARG A 114 -18.44 -9.20 31.28
C ARG A 114 -18.17 -9.49 29.81
N SER A 115 -18.01 -8.42 29.04
CA SER A 115 -17.80 -8.51 27.58
C SER A 115 -16.46 -7.93 27.16
N TYR A 116 -15.80 -8.60 26.23
CA TYR A 116 -14.50 -8.21 25.68
C TYR A 116 -14.46 -8.45 24.19
N VAL A 117 -13.66 -7.66 23.48
CA VAL A 117 -13.17 -7.97 22.16
C VAL A 117 -11.70 -8.35 22.27
N ARG A 118 -11.35 -9.57 21.89
CA ARG A 118 -9.98 -10.10 21.95
C ARG A 118 -9.45 -10.31 20.54
N PRO A 119 -8.35 -9.62 20.13
CA PRO A 119 -7.69 -9.94 18.89
C PRO A 119 -6.98 -11.29 18.98
N GLU A 120 -7.15 -12.12 17.97
CA GLU A 120 -6.40 -13.37 17.80
C GLU A 120 -5.88 -13.48 16.35
N PRO A 121 -4.77 -14.21 16.10
CA PRO A 121 -4.25 -14.39 14.75
C PRO A 121 -5.28 -15.05 13.84
N LYS A 122 -5.34 -14.62 12.60
CA LYS A 122 -6.17 -15.27 11.57
C LYS A 122 -5.65 -16.67 11.25
N GLY A 123 -4.31 -16.84 11.17
CA GLY A 123 -3.70 -18.14 10.88
C GLY A 123 -2.49 -18.04 9.96
N VAL A 124 -2.53 -18.68 8.79
CA VAL A 124 -1.49 -18.57 7.76
C VAL A 124 -1.92 -17.57 6.70
N CYS A 125 -1.05 -16.57 6.46
CA CYS A 125 -1.33 -15.48 5.56
C CYS A 125 -0.47 -15.55 4.29
N LEU A 126 -1.03 -15.11 3.17
CA LEU A 126 -0.30 -14.89 1.93
C LEU A 126 -0.08 -13.39 1.73
N ILE A 127 1.16 -12.99 1.45
CA ILE A 127 1.53 -11.60 1.12
C ILE A 127 2.06 -11.61 -0.31
N ILE A 128 1.34 -11.00 -1.25
CA ILE A 128 1.76 -10.84 -2.64
C ILE A 128 2.20 -9.39 -2.82
N ALA A 129 3.51 -9.20 -2.99
CA ALA A 129 4.13 -7.89 -3.07
C ALA A 129 4.40 -7.45 -4.53
N PRO A 130 4.28 -6.16 -4.83
CA PRO A 130 4.57 -5.60 -6.15
C PRO A 130 6.06 -5.28 -6.31
N TRP A 131 6.41 -4.75 -7.46
CA TRP A 131 7.77 -4.46 -7.89
C TRP A 131 8.25 -3.02 -7.61
N ASN A 132 7.34 -2.07 -7.36
CA ASN A 132 7.68 -0.65 -7.30
C ASN A 132 8.36 -0.22 -5.99
N TYR A 133 7.99 -0.82 -4.87
CA TYR A 133 8.67 -0.72 -3.57
C TYR A 133 8.82 -2.13 -3.01
N PRO A 134 9.67 -2.96 -3.64
CA PRO A 134 9.66 -4.41 -3.45
C PRO A 134 9.98 -4.85 -2.03
N LEU A 135 10.91 -4.19 -1.33
CA LEU A 135 11.22 -4.52 0.06
C LEU A 135 10.12 -4.05 1.01
N ASN A 136 9.73 -2.78 0.92
CA ASN A 136 8.76 -2.19 1.83
C ASN A 136 7.40 -2.87 1.74
N LEU A 137 6.90 -3.10 0.53
CA LEU A 137 5.58 -3.71 0.32
C LEU A 137 5.55 -5.24 0.52
N ALA A 138 6.71 -5.88 0.71
CA ALA A 138 6.81 -7.26 1.16
C ALA A 138 6.94 -7.35 2.69
N LEU A 139 7.87 -6.59 3.28
CA LEU A 139 8.20 -6.71 4.70
C LEU A 139 7.31 -5.85 5.62
N GLY A 140 6.73 -4.75 5.14
CA GLY A 140 5.75 -3.97 5.91
C GLY A 140 4.52 -4.80 6.34
N PRO A 141 3.80 -5.45 5.42
CA PRO A 141 2.73 -6.38 5.77
C PRO A 141 3.20 -7.57 6.62
N LEU A 142 4.44 -8.06 6.43
CA LEU A 142 5.00 -9.11 7.29
C LEU A 142 5.13 -8.65 8.74
N VAL A 143 5.53 -7.40 9.00
CA VAL A 143 5.57 -6.83 10.36
C VAL A 143 4.19 -6.93 11.02
N SER A 144 3.14 -6.55 10.31
CA SER A 144 1.76 -6.63 10.79
C SER A 144 1.30 -8.08 11.01
N ALA A 145 1.65 -9.00 10.11
CA ALA A 145 1.32 -10.42 10.23
C ALA A 145 1.97 -11.06 11.46
N LEU A 146 3.27 -10.83 11.69
CA LEU A 146 4.00 -11.31 12.86
C LEU A 146 3.49 -10.68 14.15
N ALA A 147 3.22 -9.38 14.14
CA ALA A 147 2.62 -8.67 15.27
C ALA A 147 1.28 -9.29 15.69
N ALA A 148 0.44 -9.64 14.74
CA ALA A 148 -0.82 -10.31 14.99
C ALA A 148 -0.67 -11.79 15.37
N GLY A 149 0.50 -12.41 15.15
CA GLY A 149 0.82 -13.78 15.53
C GLY A 149 0.54 -14.81 14.44
N ASN A 150 0.56 -14.41 13.18
CA ASN A 150 0.35 -15.29 12.04
C ASN A 150 1.66 -15.87 11.50
N GLY A 151 1.56 -17.03 10.86
CA GLY A 151 2.55 -17.50 9.89
C GLY A 151 2.32 -16.84 8.52
N ALA A 152 3.36 -16.70 7.69
CA ALA A 152 3.23 -16.02 6.41
C ALA A 152 4.04 -16.69 5.27
N ILE A 153 3.45 -16.71 4.08
CA ILE A 153 4.17 -16.92 2.82
C ILE A 153 4.21 -15.56 2.09
N ILE A 154 5.41 -15.15 1.68
CA ILE A 154 5.62 -13.96 0.87
C ILE A 154 5.90 -14.39 -0.57
N LYS A 155 5.15 -13.84 -1.52
CA LYS A 155 5.45 -13.92 -2.94
C LYS A 155 5.92 -12.53 -3.41
N PRO A 156 7.23 -12.29 -3.50
CA PRO A 156 7.77 -11.04 -4.07
C PRO A 156 7.56 -11.01 -5.59
N SER A 157 7.83 -9.87 -6.21
CA SER A 157 7.63 -9.70 -7.65
C SER A 157 8.79 -10.27 -8.47
N GLU A 158 8.45 -10.99 -9.53
CA GLU A 158 9.39 -11.45 -10.55
C GLU A 158 10.03 -10.32 -11.38
N MET A 159 9.45 -9.12 -11.33
CA MET A 159 9.96 -7.97 -12.07
C MET A 159 11.16 -7.30 -11.39
N THR A 160 11.43 -7.62 -10.13
CA THR A 160 12.57 -7.13 -9.36
C THR A 160 13.35 -8.32 -8.76
N PRO A 161 13.97 -9.16 -9.62
CA PRO A 161 14.56 -10.43 -9.19
C PRO A 161 15.70 -10.27 -8.20
N HIS A 162 16.52 -9.23 -8.30
CA HIS A 162 17.62 -8.99 -7.37
C HIS A 162 17.10 -8.66 -5.97
N THR A 163 16.10 -7.77 -5.87
CA THR A 163 15.49 -7.41 -4.58
C THR A 163 14.70 -8.58 -4.01
N SER A 164 14.00 -9.37 -4.84
CA SER A 164 13.27 -10.57 -4.42
C SER A 164 14.20 -11.61 -3.81
N LYS A 165 15.39 -11.79 -4.39
CA LYS A 165 16.42 -12.67 -3.84
C LYS A 165 16.95 -12.20 -2.48
N VAL A 166 17.16 -10.90 -2.32
CA VAL A 166 17.56 -10.32 -1.03
C VAL A 166 16.47 -10.51 0.02
N ILE A 167 15.20 -10.33 -0.33
CA ILE A 167 14.07 -10.60 0.57
C ILE A 167 14.06 -12.09 0.99
N ALA A 168 14.25 -13.01 0.05
CA ALA A 168 14.33 -14.44 0.33
C ALA A 168 15.46 -14.78 1.31
N ASN A 169 16.65 -14.21 1.11
CA ASN A 169 17.80 -14.41 1.98
C ASN A 169 17.54 -13.85 3.39
N ILE A 170 17.00 -12.63 3.51
CA ILE A 170 16.63 -12.03 4.80
C ILE A 170 15.66 -12.94 5.55
N VAL A 171 14.62 -13.43 4.89
CA VAL A 171 13.60 -14.27 5.53
C VAL A 171 14.18 -15.62 5.94
N ALA A 172 14.95 -16.28 5.07
CA ALA A 172 15.54 -17.59 5.34
C ALA A 172 16.56 -17.56 6.50
N GLU A 173 17.31 -16.44 6.64
CA GLU A 173 18.26 -16.26 7.75
C GLU A 173 17.54 -15.92 9.07
N THR A 174 16.39 -15.26 8.99
CA THR A 174 15.72 -14.69 10.16
C THR A 174 14.70 -15.64 10.79
N PHE A 175 13.99 -16.41 9.98
CA PHE A 175 12.83 -17.19 10.43
C PHE A 175 12.93 -18.67 10.04
N PRO A 176 12.39 -19.57 10.90
CA PRO A 176 12.19 -20.93 10.47
C PRO A 176 11.15 -21.01 9.35
N PRO A 177 11.31 -21.93 8.38
CA PRO A 177 10.47 -21.98 7.18
C PRO A 177 9.00 -22.32 7.45
N ASP A 178 8.69 -22.85 8.61
CA ASP A 178 7.34 -23.13 9.09
C ASP A 178 6.67 -21.92 9.81
N LEU A 179 7.38 -20.78 9.89
CA LEU A 179 6.82 -19.50 10.37
C LEU A 179 6.70 -18.50 9.24
N VAL A 180 7.81 -18.25 8.50
CA VAL A 180 7.81 -17.35 7.35
C VAL A 180 8.60 -18.01 6.23
N SER A 181 8.01 -18.08 5.05
CA SER A 181 8.67 -18.55 3.83
C SER A 181 8.52 -17.56 2.69
N VAL A 182 9.48 -17.53 1.78
CA VAL A 182 9.40 -16.79 0.52
C VAL A 182 9.29 -17.78 -0.62
N ILE A 183 8.35 -17.55 -1.51
CA ILE A 183 8.14 -18.33 -2.73
C ILE A 183 8.29 -17.38 -3.91
N GLU A 184 9.43 -17.49 -4.60
CA GLU A 184 9.73 -16.74 -5.82
C GLU A 184 9.06 -17.41 -7.02
N GLY A 185 8.69 -16.61 -8.01
CA GLY A 185 8.11 -17.08 -9.26
C GLY A 185 7.17 -16.05 -9.90
N ASP A 186 6.63 -16.44 -11.03
CA ASP A 186 5.79 -15.63 -11.90
C ASP A 186 4.30 -15.66 -11.53
N ALA A 187 3.44 -15.21 -12.45
CA ALA A 187 2.00 -15.22 -12.29
C ALA A 187 1.43 -16.63 -12.09
N ALA A 188 2.04 -17.69 -12.67
CA ALA A 188 1.57 -19.06 -12.50
C ALA A 188 1.79 -19.54 -11.06
N VAL A 189 2.91 -19.17 -10.43
CA VAL A 189 3.17 -19.42 -9.00
C VAL A 189 2.17 -18.66 -8.13
N ALA A 190 1.87 -17.40 -8.46
CA ALA A 190 0.86 -16.63 -7.74
C ALA A 190 -0.53 -17.30 -7.79
N GLN A 191 -0.94 -17.82 -8.98
CA GLN A 191 -2.20 -18.52 -9.13
C GLN A 191 -2.26 -19.81 -8.31
N LYS A 192 -1.17 -20.59 -8.25
CA LYS A 192 -1.08 -21.79 -7.39
C LYS A 192 -1.22 -21.43 -5.92
N LEU A 193 -0.53 -20.39 -5.46
CA LEU A 193 -0.65 -19.91 -4.08
C LEU A 193 -2.09 -19.46 -3.77
N LEU A 194 -2.72 -18.73 -4.67
CA LEU A 194 -4.11 -18.25 -4.50
C LEU A 194 -5.14 -19.39 -4.46
N ALA A 195 -4.82 -20.57 -4.99
CA ALA A 195 -5.67 -21.74 -4.90
C ALA A 195 -5.67 -22.40 -3.49
N LEU A 196 -4.66 -22.11 -2.65
CA LEU A 196 -4.52 -22.67 -1.32
C LEU A 196 -5.42 -21.95 -0.29
N PRO A 197 -5.92 -22.66 0.74
CA PRO A 197 -6.85 -22.11 1.73
C PRO A 197 -6.11 -21.28 2.79
N PHE A 198 -5.54 -20.14 2.40
CA PHE A 198 -4.99 -19.16 3.33
C PHE A 198 -6.10 -18.54 4.20
N ASP A 199 -5.78 -18.16 5.41
CA ASP A 199 -6.73 -17.52 6.33
C ASP A 199 -6.87 -16.01 6.02
N HIS A 200 -5.84 -15.41 5.41
CA HIS A 200 -5.83 -14.03 4.95
C HIS A 200 -4.88 -13.85 3.75
N ILE A 201 -5.28 -13.01 2.80
CA ILE A 201 -4.46 -12.63 1.66
C ILE A 201 -4.28 -11.11 1.68
N PHE A 202 -3.02 -10.67 1.77
CA PHE A 202 -2.63 -9.27 1.62
C PHE A 202 -2.02 -9.10 0.23
N PHE A 203 -2.65 -8.30 -0.60
CA PHE A 203 -2.23 -8.07 -1.98
C PHE A 203 -2.01 -6.59 -2.23
N THR A 204 -0.88 -6.23 -2.83
CA THR A 204 -0.61 -4.90 -3.36
C THR A 204 -0.36 -4.99 -4.87
N GLY A 205 -1.11 -4.22 -5.66
CA GLY A 205 -0.98 -4.24 -7.12
C GLY A 205 -2.07 -3.51 -7.86
N SER A 206 -2.33 -3.89 -9.12
CA SER A 206 -3.35 -3.23 -9.93
C SER A 206 -4.78 -3.66 -9.55
N PRO A 207 -5.80 -2.79 -9.78
CA PRO A 207 -7.21 -3.13 -9.56
C PRO A 207 -7.66 -4.37 -10.34
N ALA A 208 -7.15 -4.56 -11.55
CA ALA A 208 -7.49 -5.72 -12.37
C ALA A 208 -7.05 -7.04 -11.70
N VAL A 209 -5.81 -7.09 -11.20
CA VAL A 209 -5.31 -8.29 -10.49
C VAL A 209 -5.96 -8.42 -9.10
N GLY A 210 -6.25 -7.31 -8.41
CA GLY A 210 -6.97 -7.33 -7.13
C GLY A 210 -8.33 -8.01 -7.22
N LYS A 211 -9.07 -7.83 -8.32
CA LYS A 211 -10.32 -8.56 -8.58
C LYS A 211 -10.11 -10.07 -8.67
N LEU A 212 -9.07 -10.52 -9.38
CA LEU A 212 -8.73 -11.94 -9.48
C LEU A 212 -8.32 -12.54 -8.13
N VAL A 213 -7.58 -11.78 -7.31
CA VAL A 213 -7.24 -12.18 -5.94
C VAL A 213 -8.51 -12.34 -5.09
N MET A 214 -9.45 -11.41 -5.21
CA MET A 214 -10.72 -11.46 -4.47
C MET A 214 -11.58 -12.65 -4.90
N GLU A 215 -11.65 -12.95 -6.21
CA GLU A 215 -12.33 -14.14 -6.74
C GLU A 215 -11.71 -15.45 -6.21
N ALA A 216 -10.38 -15.52 -6.18
CA ALA A 216 -9.68 -16.69 -5.64
C ALA A 216 -9.94 -16.85 -4.14
N ALA A 217 -9.86 -15.76 -3.38
CA ALA A 217 -10.12 -15.75 -1.93
C ALA A 217 -11.55 -16.21 -1.59
N ALA A 218 -12.53 -15.87 -2.42
CA ALA A 218 -13.93 -16.27 -2.22
C ALA A 218 -14.13 -17.79 -2.19
N ARG A 219 -13.32 -18.56 -2.93
CA ARG A 219 -13.40 -20.02 -2.97
C ARG A 219 -13.12 -20.67 -1.62
N ASN A 220 -12.27 -20.06 -0.81
CA ASN A 220 -11.87 -20.54 0.50
C ASN A 220 -12.41 -19.69 1.65
N LEU A 221 -13.26 -18.69 1.38
CA LEU A 221 -13.70 -17.66 2.32
C LEU A 221 -12.54 -16.98 3.04
N SER A 222 -11.40 -16.86 2.38
CA SER A 222 -10.23 -16.14 2.87
C SER A 222 -10.55 -14.65 2.98
N SER A 223 -10.19 -14.02 4.08
CA SER A 223 -10.28 -12.56 4.17
C SER A 223 -9.19 -11.90 3.33
N VAL A 224 -9.44 -10.70 2.81
CA VAL A 224 -8.49 -9.96 1.98
C VAL A 224 -8.19 -8.57 2.53
N THR A 225 -6.96 -8.10 2.30
CA THR A 225 -6.59 -6.68 2.28
C THR A 225 -6.00 -6.41 0.91
N LEU A 226 -6.57 -5.46 0.19
CA LEU A 226 -6.19 -5.10 -1.16
C LEU A 226 -5.72 -3.65 -1.17
N GLU A 227 -4.43 -3.45 -1.44
CA GLU A 227 -3.82 -2.14 -1.66
C GLU A 227 -3.63 -1.95 -3.16
N LEU A 228 -4.49 -1.14 -3.75
CA LEU A 228 -4.56 -0.99 -5.20
C LEU A 228 -4.13 0.41 -5.62
N GLY A 229 -4.08 0.66 -6.92
CA GLY A 229 -3.74 1.95 -7.47
C GLY A 229 -4.95 2.83 -7.75
N GLY A 230 -4.73 3.86 -8.54
CA GLY A 230 -5.75 4.76 -9.01
C GLY A 230 -5.16 6.06 -9.56
N LYS A 231 -5.99 6.87 -10.19
CA LYS A 231 -5.59 8.17 -10.72
C LYS A 231 -5.69 9.25 -9.64
N SER A 232 -4.66 9.34 -8.77
CA SER A 232 -4.59 10.29 -7.64
C SER A 232 -4.54 11.74 -8.12
N PRO A 233 -5.63 12.53 -8.03
CA PRO A 233 -5.66 13.90 -8.52
C PRO A 233 -4.94 14.84 -7.55
N THR A 234 -4.36 15.89 -8.11
CA THR A 234 -3.80 17.01 -7.34
C THR A 234 -4.51 18.29 -7.77
N ILE A 235 -5.01 19.08 -6.82
CA ILE A 235 -5.69 20.34 -7.07
C ILE A 235 -4.82 21.48 -6.53
N VAL A 236 -4.48 22.44 -7.38
CA VAL A 236 -3.73 23.65 -7.03
C VAL A 236 -4.67 24.83 -7.17
N GLY A 237 -5.19 25.31 -6.05
CA GLY A 237 -6.16 26.39 -5.99
C GLY A 237 -5.54 27.77 -6.18
N PRO A 238 -6.37 28.84 -6.33
CA PRO A 238 -5.92 30.18 -6.69
C PRO A 238 -4.98 30.81 -5.66
N ASP A 239 -5.09 30.46 -4.38
CA ASP A 239 -4.29 31.02 -3.28
C ASP A 239 -3.09 30.11 -2.90
N ALA A 240 -2.76 29.12 -3.72
CA ALA A 240 -1.69 28.18 -3.47
C ALA A 240 -0.31 28.85 -3.39
N ASN A 241 0.56 28.34 -2.53
CA ASN A 241 1.97 28.68 -2.60
C ASN A 241 2.61 27.91 -3.75
N ILE A 242 2.72 28.56 -4.89
CA ILE A 242 3.18 27.98 -6.17
C ILE A 242 4.52 27.26 -6.02
N LYS A 243 5.53 27.90 -5.42
CA LYS A 243 6.87 27.30 -5.25
C LYS A 243 6.82 26.05 -4.35
N LYS A 244 6.02 26.09 -3.29
CA LYS A 244 5.84 24.93 -2.41
C LYS A 244 5.10 23.82 -3.14
N ALA A 245 4.01 24.14 -3.86
CA ALA A 245 3.24 23.17 -4.62
C ALA A 245 4.11 22.47 -5.67
N ALA A 246 4.85 23.23 -6.49
CA ALA A 246 5.75 22.68 -7.49
C ALA A 246 6.79 21.74 -6.89
N ARG A 247 7.43 22.12 -5.76
CA ARG A 247 8.43 21.29 -5.08
C ARG A 247 7.86 19.94 -4.62
N TYR A 248 6.70 19.95 -3.96
CA TYR A 248 6.07 18.72 -3.47
C TYR A 248 5.54 17.85 -4.60
N ILE A 249 4.96 18.46 -5.64
CA ILE A 249 4.42 17.75 -6.79
C ILE A 249 5.53 17.12 -7.63
N VAL A 250 6.61 17.86 -7.91
CA VAL A 250 7.77 17.33 -8.66
C VAL A 250 8.39 16.16 -7.92
N TRP A 251 8.65 16.30 -6.61
CA TRP A 251 9.16 15.18 -5.83
C TRP A 251 8.19 14.01 -5.80
N GLY A 252 6.93 14.25 -5.45
CA GLY A 252 5.93 13.17 -5.32
C GLY A 252 5.61 12.47 -6.63
N LYS A 253 5.78 13.17 -7.78
CA LYS A 253 5.54 12.62 -9.11
C LYS A 253 6.74 11.87 -9.66
N PHE A 254 7.95 12.40 -9.52
CA PHE A 254 9.11 11.88 -10.24
C PHE A 254 10.03 11.00 -9.38
N ALA A 255 9.89 10.98 -8.05
CA ALA A 255 10.47 9.94 -7.21
C ALA A 255 9.99 8.56 -7.69
N ASN A 256 10.85 7.57 -7.64
CA ASN A 256 10.63 6.22 -8.17
C ASN A 256 10.16 6.22 -9.64
N ASN A 257 10.53 7.25 -10.41
CA ASN A 257 10.10 7.46 -11.81
C ASN A 257 8.56 7.50 -11.98
N GLY A 258 7.84 7.98 -10.96
CA GLY A 258 6.37 8.02 -10.94
C GLY A 258 5.68 6.66 -10.77
N GLN A 259 6.44 5.61 -10.50
CA GLN A 259 5.94 4.25 -10.30
C GLN A 259 5.45 4.04 -8.86
N THR A 260 4.50 4.89 -8.45
CA THR A 260 4.00 4.99 -7.07
C THR A 260 2.49 5.14 -7.09
N CYS A 261 1.79 4.27 -6.35
CA CYS A 261 0.31 4.22 -6.30
C CYS A 261 -0.33 5.52 -5.77
N ILE A 262 0.41 6.29 -4.98
CA ILE A 262 -0.01 7.59 -4.43
C ILE A 262 0.73 8.77 -5.07
N ALA A 263 1.46 8.58 -6.18
CA ALA A 263 2.02 9.71 -6.93
C ALA A 263 0.90 10.61 -7.46
N PRO A 264 1.09 11.93 -7.52
CA PRO A 264 0.24 12.80 -8.31
C PRO A 264 0.09 12.24 -9.73
N ASP A 265 -1.10 11.76 -10.09
CA ASP A 265 -1.33 11.21 -11.43
C ASP A 265 -1.49 12.36 -12.42
N HIS A 266 -2.33 13.32 -12.11
CA HIS A 266 -2.56 14.54 -12.87
C HIS A 266 -2.82 15.74 -11.93
N VAL A 267 -2.63 16.96 -12.46
CA VAL A 267 -2.85 18.20 -11.71
C VAL A 267 -3.96 19.00 -12.36
N PHE A 268 -4.92 19.44 -11.54
CA PHE A 268 -5.81 20.54 -11.84
C PHE A 268 -5.22 21.82 -11.26
N VAL A 269 -4.96 22.83 -12.08
CA VAL A 269 -4.42 24.13 -11.65
C VAL A 269 -5.39 25.25 -12.01
N HIS A 270 -5.62 26.17 -11.06
CA HIS A 270 -6.49 27.31 -11.31
C HIS A 270 -5.90 28.23 -12.39
N VAL A 271 -6.73 28.66 -13.36
CA VAL A 271 -6.31 29.46 -14.54
C VAL A 271 -5.50 30.70 -14.16
N ASN A 272 -5.83 31.39 -13.07
CA ASN A 272 -5.13 32.61 -12.64
C ASN A 272 -3.66 32.42 -12.29
N ILE A 273 -3.21 31.20 -12.04
CA ILE A 273 -1.83 30.88 -11.63
C ILE A 273 -1.17 29.84 -12.51
N ALA A 274 -1.86 29.37 -13.56
CA ALA A 274 -1.43 28.23 -14.37
C ALA A 274 -0.05 28.46 -15.01
N ASP A 275 0.17 29.61 -15.66
CA ASP A 275 1.45 29.94 -16.29
C ASP A 275 2.59 29.96 -15.28
N GLN A 276 2.39 30.63 -14.13
CA GLN A 276 3.40 30.72 -13.08
C GLN A 276 3.70 29.34 -12.47
N PHE A 277 2.68 28.51 -12.32
CA PHE A 277 2.82 27.15 -11.81
C PHE A 277 3.57 26.25 -12.80
N ASN A 278 3.26 26.33 -14.09
CA ASN A 278 3.95 25.59 -15.15
C ASN A 278 5.46 25.93 -15.20
N GLU A 279 5.81 27.21 -15.11
CA GLU A 279 7.21 27.63 -15.04
C GLU A 279 7.90 27.20 -13.73
N ALA A 280 7.18 27.18 -12.61
CA ALA A 280 7.68 26.67 -11.35
C ALA A 280 7.95 25.15 -11.39
N LEU A 281 7.11 24.36 -12.07
CA LEU A 281 7.33 22.92 -12.30
C LEU A 281 8.61 22.68 -13.11
N LYS A 282 8.78 23.37 -14.25
CA LYS A 282 10.00 23.27 -15.10
C LYS A 282 11.25 23.62 -14.31
N THR A 283 11.20 24.75 -13.60
CA THR A 283 12.31 25.22 -12.76
C THR A 283 12.70 24.16 -11.72
N GLU A 284 11.73 23.55 -11.07
CA GLU A 284 11.98 22.55 -10.04
C GLU A 284 12.49 21.23 -10.63
N ILE A 285 11.96 20.77 -11.78
CA ILE A 285 12.50 19.61 -12.53
C ILE A 285 13.96 19.86 -12.88
N GLY A 286 14.26 21.03 -13.46
CA GLY A 286 15.63 21.40 -13.83
C GLY A 286 16.58 21.48 -12.65
N ARG A 287 16.08 21.90 -11.48
CA ARG A 287 16.85 21.95 -10.23
C ARG A 287 17.17 20.56 -9.67
N VAL A 288 16.19 19.62 -9.73
CA VAL A 288 16.31 18.31 -9.08
C VAL A 288 17.00 17.30 -9.99
N TYR A 289 16.60 17.24 -11.26
CA TYR A 289 17.03 16.18 -12.16
C TYR A 289 17.96 16.64 -13.30
N GLY A 290 18.13 17.96 -13.48
CA GLY A 290 18.89 18.54 -14.59
C GLY A 290 18.04 19.22 -15.63
N LYS A 291 18.63 20.22 -16.31
CA LYS A 291 17.91 21.10 -17.26
C LYS A 291 17.75 20.52 -18.67
N THR A 292 18.47 19.46 -18.99
CA THR A 292 18.40 18.82 -20.31
C THR A 292 18.12 17.32 -20.17
N PRO A 293 17.55 16.67 -21.18
CA PRO A 293 17.31 15.23 -21.15
C PRO A 293 18.58 14.42 -20.90
N GLU A 294 19.72 14.85 -21.39
CA GLU A 294 21.02 14.18 -21.18
C GLU A 294 21.45 14.28 -19.72
N ALA A 295 21.29 15.44 -19.08
CA ALA A 295 21.56 15.64 -17.68
C ALA A 295 20.58 14.77 -16.82
N GLN A 296 19.29 14.76 -17.17
CA GLN A 296 18.28 13.95 -16.50
C GLN A 296 18.54 12.43 -16.66
N LYS A 297 19.05 12.01 -17.79
CA LYS A 297 19.43 10.62 -18.07
C LYS A 297 20.69 10.21 -17.28
N SER A 298 21.67 11.11 -17.13
CA SER A 298 22.95 10.83 -16.48
C SER A 298 22.94 10.97 -14.97
N THR A 299 21.99 11.74 -14.41
CA THR A 299 21.94 11.95 -12.96
C THR A 299 21.78 10.63 -12.18
N ALA A 300 22.45 10.54 -11.03
CA ALA A 300 22.30 9.42 -10.11
C ALA A 300 20.99 9.47 -9.31
N ASP A 301 20.25 10.57 -9.33
CA ASP A 301 19.05 10.82 -8.53
C ASP A 301 17.75 10.46 -9.26
N TYR A 302 17.83 9.84 -10.43
CA TYR A 302 16.65 9.49 -11.22
C TYR A 302 16.65 8.01 -11.60
N CYS A 303 15.67 7.25 -11.13
CA CYS A 303 15.58 5.82 -11.44
C CYS A 303 15.03 5.56 -12.86
N ARG A 304 14.82 4.30 -13.20
CA ARG A 304 14.31 3.85 -14.51
C ARG A 304 12.95 3.21 -14.39
N ILE A 305 12.25 3.09 -15.51
CA ILE A 305 11.09 2.21 -15.60
C ILE A 305 11.57 0.77 -15.40
N VAL A 306 10.81 0.00 -14.64
CA VAL A 306 11.23 -1.31 -14.14
C VAL A 306 11.62 -2.30 -15.25
N ASN A 307 10.97 -2.28 -16.40
CA ASN A 307 11.26 -3.15 -17.53
C ASN A 307 10.77 -2.61 -18.88
N ARG A 308 11.16 -3.27 -19.96
CA ARG A 308 10.81 -2.89 -21.33
C ARG A 308 9.30 -2.82 -21.59
N ARG A 309 8.52 -3.74 -21.04
CA ARG A 309 7.07 -3.76 -21.21
C ARG A 309 6.40 -2.52 -20.61
N HIS A 310 6.77 -2.15 -19.39
CA HIS A 310 6.25 -0.94 -18.75
C HIS A 310 6.78 0.33 -19.41
N PHE A 311 8.04 0.34 -19.85
CA PHE A 311 8.59 1.43 -20.66
C PHE A 311 7.74 1.67 -21.91
N GLN A 312 7.46 0.63 -22.71
CA GLN A 312 6.66 0.76 -23.92
C GLN A 312 5.24 1.26 -23.62
N ARG A 313 4.60 0.73 -22.54
CA ARG A 313 3.27 1.21 -22.12
C ARG A 313 3.29 2.72 -21.85
N VAL A 314 4.26 3.20 -21.09
CA VAL A 314 4.33 4.62 -20.70
C VAL A 314 4.70 5.49 -21.90
N SER A 315 5.60 5.04 -22.78
CA SER A 315 5.93 5.75 -24.02
C SER A 315 4.72 5.87 -24.94
N ASN A 316 3.93 4.80 -25.08
CA ASN A 316 2.70 4.83 -25.90
C ASN A 316 1.68 5.86 -25.39
N LEU A 317 1.60 6.09 -24.07
CA LEU A 317 0.73 7.13 -23.49
C LEU A 317 1.15 8.55 -23.93
N ILE A 318 2.47 8.80 -24.05
CA ILE A 318 3.00 10.08 -24.55
C ILE A 318 2.65 10.24 -26.03
N ASP A 319 2.84 9.19 -26.81
CA ASP A 319 2.59 9.21 -28.25
C ASP A 319 1.10 9.35 -28.56
N ASP A 320 0.22 8.63 -27.86
CA ASP A 320 -1.24 8.77 -27.97
C ASP A 320 -1.67 10.22 -27.69
N ALA A 321 -1.16 10.79 -26.59
CA ALA A 321 -1.48 12.17 -26.22
C ALA A 321 -1.04 13.18 -27.30
N LYS A 322 0.20 13.07 -27.82
CA LYS A 322 0.70 13.92 -28.91
C LYS A 322 -0.14 13.79 -30.17
N ASN A 323 -0.48 12.57 -30.57
CA ASN A 323 -1.26 12.29 -31.77
C ASN A 323 -2.69 12.85 -31.68
N LYS A 324 -3.24 12.95 -30.45
CA LYS A 324 -4.56 13.51 -30.17
C LYS A 324 -4.52 15.03 -29.85
N GLY A 325 -3.39 15.69 -30.01
CA GLY A 325 -3.26 17.15 -29.92
C GLY A 325 -2.84 17.71 -28.57
N ALA A 326 -2.39 16.85 -27.64
CA ALA A 326 -1.79 17.31 -26.39
C ALA A 326 -0.44 17.99 -26.66
N ARG A 327 -0.10 18.97 -25.84
CA ARG A 327 1.17 19.70 -25.89
C ARG A 327 2.11 19.21 -24.81
N VAL A 328 3.22 18.59 -25.21
CA VAL A 328 4.35 18.37 -24.30
C VAL A 328 5.13 19.68 -24.18
N PHE A 329 5.17 20.26 -22.98
CA PHE A 329 5.85 21.54 -22.76
C PHE A 329 7.12 21.41 -21.92
N GLU A 330 7.43 20.20 -21.43
CA GLU A 330 8.70 19.80 -20.81
C GLU A 330 8.90 18.30 -21.01
N GLY A 331 10.13 17.83 -21.23
CA GLY A 331 10.48 16.41 -21.36
C GLY A 331 10.00 15.76 -22.67
N GLY A 332 9.38 14.59 -22.58
CA GLY A 332 8.89 13.82 -23.73
C GLY A 332 9.97 13.06 -24.49
N VAL A 333 11.20 13.02 -23.97
CA VAL A 333 12.33 12.25 -24.52
C VAL A 333 12.37 10.88 -23.87
N THR A 334 12.56 9.85 -24.66
CA THR A 334 12.61 8.45 -24.22
C THR A 334 13.86 7.75 -24.76
N ASP A 335 14.42 6.84 -23.98
CA ASP A 335 15.49 5.94 -24.42
C ASP A 335 15.16 4.51 -23.98
N ALA A 336 14.90 3.70 -24.98
CA ALA A 336 14.43 2.35 -24.82
C ALA A 336 15.52 1.39 -24.32
N GLU A 337 16.79 1.63 -24.60
CA GLU A 337 17.90 0.77 -24.16
C GLU A 337 18.12 0.86 -22.64
N GLU A 338 17.84 2.05 -22.08
CA GLU A 338 17.95 2.27 -20.64
C GLU A 338 16.61 2.29 -19.88
N ASN A 339 15.48 1.96 -20.54
CA ASN A 339 14.15 2.16 -19.99
C ASN A 339 13.94 3.57 -19.41
N PHE A 340 14.58 4.57 -20.03
CA PHE A 340 14.55 5.96 -19.58
C PHE A 340 13.40 6.72 -20.23
N ILE A 341 12.64 7.45 -19.42
CA ILE A 341 11.66 8.45 -19.85
C ILE A 341 11.96 9.70 -19.03
N ALA A 342 12.20 10.82 -19.71
CA ALA A 342 12.41 12.11 -19.07
C ALA A 342 11.19 12.55 -18.25
N PRO A 343 11.35 13.30 -17.16
CA PRO A 343 10.23 13.97 -16.49
C PRO A 343 9.42 14.75 -17.50
N THR A 344 8.15 14.40 -17.70
CA THR A 344 7.34 14.89 -18.80
C THR A 344 6.10 15.63 -18.31
N LEU A 345 5.93 16.88 -18.75
CA LEU A 345 4.75 17.70 -18.46
C LEU A 345 3.92 17.88 -19.75
N ILE A 346 2.60 17.62 -19.64
CA ILE A 346 1.67 17.64 -20.78
C ILE A 346 0.48 18.53 -20.45
N SER A 347 0.11 19.42 -21.38
CA SER A 347 -1.10 20.23 -21.33
C SER A 347 -2.03 19.93 -22.52
N ASN A 348 -3.19 20.57 -22.57
CA ASN A 348 -4.23 20.34 -23.58
C ASN A 348 -4.72 18.88 -23.61
N VAL A 349 -4.94 18.32 -22.44
CA VAL A 349 -5.34 16.93 -22.27
C VAL A 349 -6.86 16.79 -22.39
N SER A 350 -7.31 15.99 -23.37
CA SER A 350 -8.72 15.68 -23.59
C SER A 350 -9.12 14.32 -22.97
N SER A 351 -10.42 14.07 -22.84
CA SER A 351 -10.96 12.86 -22.20
C SER A 351 -10.83 11.58 -23.06
N ASP A 352 -10.58 11.73 -24.35
CA ASP A 352 -10.37 10.61 -25.29
C ASP A 352 -8.92 10.12 -25.34
N MET A 353 -7.98 10.82 -24.71
CA MET A 353 -6.60 10.41 -24.56
C MET A 353 -6.45 9.31 -23.52
N ASP A 354 -5.56 8.34 -23.76
CA ASP A 354 -5.33 7.23 -22.84
C ASP A 354 -4.76 7.69 -21.48
N ILE A 355 -3.96 8.79 -21.49
CA ILE A 355 -3.46 9.42 -20.25
C ILE A 355 -4.59 9.95 -19.33
N SER A 356 -5.79 10.17 -19.85
CA SER A 356 -6.96 10.58 -19.07
C SER A 356 -7.69 9.40 -18.45
N ARG A 357 -7.53 8.19 -19.00
CA ARG A 357 -8.29 6.98 -18.62
C ARG A 357 -7.50 6.03 -17.76
N GLU A 358 -6.21 5.80 -18.08
CA GLU A 358 -5.35 4.88 -17.38
C GLU A 358 -4.59 5.55 -16.22
N GLU A 359 -4.28 4.77 -15.18
CA GLU A 359 -3.27 5.15 -14.19
C GLU A 359 -1.91 5.23 -14.87
N LEU A 360 -1.24 6.37 -14.77
CA LEU A 360 -0.01 6.62 -15.53
C LEU A 360 1.14 5.74 -15.07
N PHE A 361 1.33 5.64 -13.76
CA PHE A 361 2.38 4.83 -13.12
C PHE A 361 3.74 4.98 -13.83
N GLY A 362 4.11 6.24 -14.07
CA GLY A 362 5.28 6.65 -14.82
C GLY A 362 5.51 8.18 -14.76
N PRO A 363 6.60 8.69 -15.33
CA PRO A 363 7.05 10.06 -15.15
C PRO A 363 6.35 11.06 -16.11
N ILE A 364 5.04 10.95 -16.21
CA ILE A 364 4.19 11.86 -17.02
C ILE A 364 3.25 12.59 -16.08
N LEU A 365 3.19 13.91 -16.15
CA LEU A 365 2.28 14.74 -15.37
C LEU A 365 1.39 15.59 -16.29
N PRO A 366 0.15 15.19 -16.54
CA PRO A 366 -0.86 16.03 -17.14
C PRO A 366 -1.17 17.23 -16.25
N VAL A 367 -1.18 18.44 -16.81
CA VAL A 367 -1.56 19.69 -16.16
C VAL A 367 -2.80 20.23 -16.87
N ILE A 368 -3.90 20.32 -16.13
CA ILE A 368 -5.23 20.67 -16.64
C ILE A 368 -5.69 21.94 -15.92
N GLU A 369 -6.00 22.96 -16.69
CA GLU A 369 -6.50 24.22 -16.13
C GLU A 369 -7.97 24.12 -15.76
N PHE A 370 -8.36 24.83 -14.70
CA PHE A 370 -9.76 24.97 -14.28
C PHE A 370 -10.04 26.39 -13.78
N ASP A 371 -11.26 26.82 -13.95
CA ASP A 371 -11.83 28.05 -13.38
C ASP A 371 -12.95 27.76 -12.39
N ASP A 372 -13.67 26.65 -12.57
CA ASP A 372 -14.75 26.17 -11.71
C ASP A 372 -14.36 24.90 -10.97
N ILE A 373 -14.25 24.98 -9.65
CA ILE A 373 -13.92 23.83 -8.78
C ILE A 373 -15.02 22.78 -8.76
N ASP A 374 -16.28 23.14 -9.02
CA ASP A 374 -17.39 22.20 -9.01
C ASP A 374 -17.28 21.21 -10.19
N LEU A 375 -16.77 21.66 -11.33
CA LEU A 375 -16.47 20.80 -12.46
C LEU A 375 -15.33 19.82 -12.17
N VAL A 376 -14.30 20.28 -11.43
CA VAL A 376 -13.20 19.42 -10.99
C VAL A 376 -13.71 18.34 -10.02
N ILE A 377 -14.49 18.74 -9.01
CA ILE A 377 -15.09 17.81 -8.05
C ILE A 377 -15.98 16.80 -8.76
N LYS A 378 -16.82 17.26 -9.71
CA LYS A 378 -17.63 16.37 -10.52
C LYS A 378 -16.77 15.36 -11.27
N LYS A 379 -15.71 15.81 -11.95
CA LYS A 379 -14.80 14.94 -12.71
C LYS A 379 -14.12 13.91 -11.80
N ILE A 380 -13.72 14.28 -10.57
CA ILE A 380 -13.16 13.36 -9.58
C ILE A 380 -14.19 12.30 -9.18
N ASN A 381 -15.43 12.71 -8.91
CA ASN A 381 -16.49 11.80 -8.45
C ASN A 381 -17.05 10.89 -9.56
N ASP A 382 -16.99 11.31 -10.82
CA ASP A 382 -17.39 10.49 -11.98
C ASP A 382 -16.37 9.36 -12.25
N ASN A 383 -15.14 9.46 -11.72
CA ASN A 383 -14.08 8.46 -11.86
C ASN A 383 -14.06 7.49 -10.66
N PRO A 384 -13.41 6.32 -10.80
CA PRO A 384 -13.13 5.44 -9.67
C PRO A 384 -12.39 6.17 -8.55
N LYS A 385 -12.79 5.91 -7.30
CA LYS A 385 -12.20 6.56 -6.12
C LYS A 385 -10.70 6.34 -6.05
N PRO A 386 -9.88 7.40 -5.99
CA PRO A 386 -8.42 7.29 -5.98
C PRO A 386 -7.89 6.85 -4.62
N LEU A 387 -6.67 6.32 -4.61
CA LEU A 387 -5.97 5.98 -3.37
C LEU A 387 -5.56 7.23 -2.59
N ALA A 388 -5.14 8.30 -3.28
CA ALA A 388 -4.83 9.59 -2.66
C ALA A 388 -5.44 10.77 -3.44
N LEU A 389 -5.68 11.87 -2.74
CA LEU A 389 -6.07 13.16 -3.29
C LEU A 389 -5.23 14.26 -2.64
N TYR A 390 -4.72 15.20 -3.42
CA TYR A 390 -3.87 16.27 -2.92
C TYR A 390 -4.48 17.64 -3.22
N ILE A 391 -4.37 18.56 -2.25
CA ILE A 391 -4.91 19.91 -2.37
C ILE A 391 -3.84 20.90 -1.92
N PHE A 392 -3.51 21.85 -2.77
CA PHE A 392 -2.61 22.95 -2.46
C PHE A 392 -3.38 24.26 -2.50
N ASP A 393 -3.59 24.82 -1.33
CA ASP A 393 -4.19 26.15 -1.16
C ASP A 393 -3.90 26.68 0.25
N LYS A 394 -3.91 28.01 0.44
CA LYS A 394 -3.84 28.64 1.75
C LYS A 394 -5.23 28.76 2.39
N ASN A 395 -6.27 28.81 1.56
CA ASN A 395 -7.65 28.90 2.01
C ASN A 395 -8.14 27.55 2.54
N LYS A 396 -8.28 27.46 3.87
CA LYS A 396 -8.74 26.24 4.55
C LYS A 396 -10.17 25.84 4.17
N SER A 397 -11.04 26.83 3.88
CA SER A 397 -12.42 26.55 3.47
C SER A 397 -12.49 25.92 2.10
N PHE A 398 -11.64 26.37 1.17
CA PHE A 398 -11.48 25.73 -0.15
C PHE A 398 -11.07 24.26 -0.02
N ALA A 399 -10.01 23.98 0.75
CA ALA A 399 -9.57 22.61 0.96
C ALA A 399 -10.64 21.74 1.64
N ARG A 400 -11.32 22.26 2.67
CA ARG A 400 -12.39 21.56 3.39
C ARG A 400 -13.57 21.22 2.47
N SER A 401 -14.02 22.18 1.63
CA SER A 401 -15.11 21.94 0.68
C SER A 401 -14.81 20.78 -0.28
N ILE A 402 -13.56 20.67 -0.77
CA ILE A 402 -13.15 19.57 -1.63
C ILE A 402 -13.15 18.24 -0.86
N ILE A 403 -12.59 18.21 0.36
CA ILE A 403 -12.53 17.02 1.21
C ILE A 403 -13.93 16.49 1.51
N GLU A 404 -14.87 17.36 1.85
CA GLU A 404 -16.24 16.96 2.21
C GLU A 404 -17.06 16.47 1.01
N ARG A 405 -16.69 16.89 -0.21
CA ARG A 405 -17.42 16.60 -1.46
C ARG A 405 -16.79 15.51 -2.32
N THR A 406 -15.65 14.95 -1.92
CA THR A 406 -14.95 13.89 -2.65
C THR A 406 -14.69 12.68 -1.77
N SER A 407 -14.33 11.54 -2.38
CA SER A 407 -13.95 10.32 -1.65
C SER A 407 -12.63 9.77 -2.19
N SER A 408 -11.69 9.47 -1.28
CA SER A 408 -10.38 8.88 -1.58
C SER A 408 -9.89 8.05 -0.41
N GLY A 409 -8.85 7.24 -0.60
CA GLY A 409 -8.20 6.52 0.49
C GLY A 409 -7.56 7.46 1.50
N ALA A 410 -6.87 8.50 1.03
CA ALA A 410 -6.26 9.52 1.87
C ALA A 410 -6.31 10.90 1.21
N VAL A 411 -6.17 11.97 2.02
CA VAL A 411 -6.04 13.34 1.53
C VAL A 411 -4.77 13.98 2.09
N GLY A 412 -3.99 14.61 1.21
CA GLY A 412 -2.86 15.46 1.58
C GLY A 412 -3.15 16.94 1.31
N VAL A 413 -3.04 17.80 2.32
CA VAL A 413 -3.20 19.24 2.17
C VAL A 413 -1.84 19.94 2.27
N ASN A 414 -1.46 20.64 1.20
CA ASN A 414 -0.16 21.31 1.05
C ASN A 414 1.08 20.37 1.18
N LEU A 415 0.89 19.10 0.83
CA LEU A 415 1.91 18.05 0.76
C LEU A 415 1.46 16.95 -0.22
N THR A 416 2.41 16.13 -0.68
CA THR A 416 2.13 14.90 -1.45
C THR A 416 2.84 13.72 -0.82
N VAL A 417 2.34 12.51 -0.99
CA VAL A 417 2.99 11.23 -0.65
C VAL A 417 3.32 11.03 0.84
N VAL A 418 3.84 12.04 1.54
CA VAL A 418 4.40 11.91 2.91
C VAL A 418 3.42 11.41 3.99
N HIS A 419 2.11 11.44 3.74
CA HIS A 419 1.12 10.85 4.67
C HIS A 419 1.34 9.36 4.89
N PHE A 420 1.94 8.66 3.92
CA PHE A 420 2.36 7.27 4.03
C PHE A 420 3.34 7.01 5.18
N LEU A 421 4.18 7.99 5.53
CA LEU A 421 5.16 7.85 6.62
C LEU A 421 4.56 7.96 8.03
N HIS A 422 3.26 8.27 8.15
CA HIS A 422 2.64 8.45 9.46
C HIS A 422 2.09 7.11 10.00
N PRO A 423 2.70 6.53 11.03
CA PRO A 423 2.39 5.15 11.46
C PRO A 423 1.02 5.00 12.16
N ASP A 424 0.40 6.10 12.60
CA ASP A 424 -0.92 6.09 13.25
C ASP A 424 -2.07 6.44 12.28
N LEU A 425 -1.76 6.71 10.99
CA LEU A 425 -2.80 6.89 9.98
C LEU A 425 -3.04 5.56 9.25
N PRO A 426 -4.31 5.22 8.95
CA PRO A 426 -4.59 4.09 8.07
C PRO A 426 -4.04 4.38 6.67
N PHE A 427 -3.35 3.42 6.10
CA PHE A 427 -3.03 3.44 4.68
C PHE A 427 -3.88 2.40 3.98
N GLY A 428 -4.72 2.82 3.05
CA GLY A 428 -5.63 1.95 2.33
C GLY A 428 -6.58 2.73 1.43
N GLY A 429 -7.16 2.02 0.47
CA GLY A 429 -8.05 2.57 -0.54
C GLY A 429 -9.53 2.38 -0.24
N VAL A 430 -10.35 2.84 -1.16
CA VAL A 430 -11.81 2.73 -1.13
C VAL A 430 -12.31 2.16 -2.47
N ASN A 431 -13.04 1.05 -2.43
CA ASN A 431 -13.56 0.38 -3.62
C ASN A 431 -12.45 0.03 -4.62
N ASN A 432 -12.37 0.74 -5.75
CA ASN A 432 -11.42 0.43 -6.82
C ASN A 432 -9.95 0.68 -6.43
N SER A 433 -9.69 1.53 -5.42
CA SER A 433 -8.35 1.77 -4.90
C SER A 433 -7.94 0.87 -3.74
N GLY A 434 -8.86 0.06 -3.20
CA GLY A 434 -8.50 -0.91 -2.17
C GLY A 434 -9.64 -1.35 -1.24
N ILE A 435 -9.33 -2.34 -0.41
CA ILE A 435 -10.20 -2.88 0.65
C ILE A 435 -9.33 -3.15 1.88
N GLY A 436 -9.74 -2.63 3.02
CA GLY A 436 -8.97 -2.72 4.26
C GLY A 436 -7.93 -1.60 4.38
N ALA A 437 -7.03 -1.74 5.33
CA ALA A 437 -5.95 -0.77 5.56
C ALA A 437 -4.73 -1.44 6.18
N ALA A 438 -3.56 -0.87 5.93
CA ALA A 438 -2.28 -1.23 6.48
C ALA A 438 -1.80 -0.18 7.50
N HIS A 439 -0.61 -0.38 8.03
CA HIS A 439 0.16 0.40 8.98
C HIS A 439 -0.36 0.36 10.42
N GLY A 440 0.58 0.27 11.35
CA GLY A 440 0.36 0.35 12.79
C GLY A 440 -0.77 -0.54 13.30
N GLU A 441 -1.68 0.05 14.08
CA GLU A 441 -2.83 -0.67 14.62
C GLU A 441 -3.78 -1.19 13.53
N TYR A 442 -3.91 -0.48 12.41
CA TYR A 442 -4.77 -0.90 11.29
C TYR A 442 -4.22 -2.16 10.61
N GLY A 443 -2.90 -2.20 10.36
CA GLY A 443 -2.22 -3.40 9.86
C GLY A 443 -2.34 -4.57 10.83
N PHE A 444 -2.09 -4.36 12.13
CA PHE A 444 -2.28 -5.39 13.16
C PHE A 444 -3.71 -5.95 13.13
N ARG A 445 -4.74 -5.08 13.02
CA ARG A 445 -6.16 -5.50 12.95
C ARG A 445 -6.48 -6.22 11.64
N ALA A 446 -5.92 -5.78 10.51
CA ALA A 446 -6.11 -6.45 9.21
C ALA A 446 -5.70 -7.94 9.26
N PHE A 447 -4.65 -8.25 10.02
CA PHE A 447 -4.15 -9.61 10.25
C PHE A 447 -4.72 -10.29 11.51
N SER A 448 -5.65 -9.66 12.21
CA SER A 448 -6.29 -10.20 13.41
C SER A 448 -7.77 -10.52 13.18
N HIS A 449 -8.28 -11.53 13.90
CA HIS A 449 -9.71 -11.75 14.09
C HIS A 449 -10.13 -11.14 15.42
N GLU A 450 -11.13 -10.28 15.43
CA GLU A 450 -11.69 -9.68 16.63
C GLU A 450 -12.76 -10.59 17.23
N LYS A 451 -12.36 -11.44 18.17
CA LYS A 451 -13.23 -12.41 18.81
C LYS A 451 -14.03 -11.78 19.95
N ALA A 452 -15.34 -11.88 19.85
CA ALA A 452 -16.22 -11.50 20.94
C ALA A 452 -16.18 -12.55 22.06
N LEU A 453 -16.01 -12.09 23.29
CA LEU A 453 -16.05 -12.91 24.52
C LEU A 453 -17.07 -12.32 25.46
N MET A 454 -17.97 -13.16 25.98
CA MET A 454 -18.93 -12.78 27.00
C MET A 454 -18.93 -13.85 28.09
N GLU A 455 -18.73 -13.40 29.32
CA GLU A 455 -18.74 -14.25 30.51
C GLU A 455 -19.94 -13.87 31.33
N ASP A 456 -20.75 -14.88 31.73
CA ASP A 456 -21.78 -14.68 32.75
C ASP A 456 -21.13 -14.58 34.11
N LYS A 457 -21.46 -13.55 34.87
CA LYS A 457 -21.06 -13.38 36.27
C LYS A 457 -22.28 -13.48 37.21
N HIS A 458 -23.31 -12.72 36.94
CA HIS A 458 -24.55 -12.63 37.70
C HIS A 458 -25.72 -12.18 36.85
N SER A 459 -25.78 -12.69 35.60
CA SER A 459 -26.83 -12.28 34.66
C SER A 459 -28.19 -12.91 35.05
N LEU A 460 -29.21 -12.09 34.91
CA LEU A 460 -30.59 -12.55 35.11
C LEU A 460 -31.28 -12.94 33.81
N ILE A 461 -30.54 -13.04 32.69
CA ILE A 461 -31.09 -13.35 31.37
C ILE A 461 -31.86 -14.69 31.34
N HIS A 462 -31.45 -15.64 32.20
CA HIS A 462 -32.11 -16.94 32.32
C HIS A 462 -33.60 -16.84 32.75
N LEU A 463 -33.99 -15.72 33.41
CA LEU A 463 -35.40 -15.47 33.76
C LEU A 463 -36.29 -15.25 32.52
N LEU A 464 -35.72 -14.98 31.38
CA LEU A 464 -36.42 -14.82 30.09
C LEU A 464 -36.45 -16.13 29.29
N PHE A 465 -35.90 -17.25 29.81
CA PHE A 465 -35.87 -18.52 29.11
C PHE A 465 -37.21 -19.26 29.24
N PRO A 466 -37.52 -20.19 28.35
CA PRO A 466 -38.71 -21.02 28.49
C PRO A 466 -38.66 -21.89 29.78
N PRO A 467 -39.84 -22.27 30.30
CA PRO A 467 -41.15 -22.14 29.71
C PRO A 467 -41.70 -20.70 29.79
N TYR A 468 -42.24 -20.21 28.66
CA TYR A 468 -42.81 -18.86 28.57
C TYR A 468 -44.14 -18.74 29.30
N THR A 469 -44.08 -18.75 30.60
CA THR A 469 -45.22 -18.52 31.50
C THR A 469 -45.81 -17.12 31.29
N ARG A 470 -47.00 -16.82 31.83
CA ARG A 470 -47.61 -15.48 31.76
C ARG A 470 -46.69 -14.41 32.36
N TRP A 471 -45.91 -14.73 33.37
CA TRP A 471 -44.94 -13.82 33.99
C TRP A 471 -43.73 -13.56 33.07
N VAL A 472 -43.14 -14.60 32.49
CA VAL A 472 -42.02 -14.47 31.54
C VAL A 472 -42.42 -13.62 30.33
N ARG A 473 -43.62 -13.87 29.78
CA ARG A 473 -44.13 -13.04 28.65
C ARG A 473 -44.25 -11.55 29.02
N ARG A 474 -44.79 -11.24 30.23
CA ARG A 474 -44.89 -9.85 30.73
C ARG A 474 -43.50 -9.21 30.88
N LEU A 475 -42.50 -9.98 31.40
CA LEU A 475 -41.11 -9.48 31.47
C LEU A 475 -40.53 -9.17 30.10
N ILE A 476 -40.75 -10.05 29.10
CA ILE A 476 -40.31 -9.86 27.74
C ILE A 476 -40.99 -8.61 27.13
N ASP A 477 -42.31 -8.47 27.32
CA ASP A 477 -43.07 -7.31 26.82
C ASP A 477 -42.55 -6.03 27.48
N ALA A 478 -42.25 -6.05 28.78
CA ALA A 478 -41.66 -4.90 29.47
C ALA A 478 -40.26 -4.58 28.95
N ALA A 479 -39.42 -5.60 28.73
CA ALA A 479 -38.09 -5.42 28.18
C ALA A 479 -38.14 -4.83 26.76
N VAL A 480 -39.05 -5.28 25.90
CA VAL A 480 -39.24 -4.73 24.55
C VAL A 480 -39.69 -3.25 24.62
N ARG A 481 -40.57 -2.88 25.58
CA ARG A 481 -41.02 -1.48 25.73
C ARG A 481 -39.93 -0.51 26.25
N ILE A 482 -39.00 -1.03 27.06
CA ILE A 482 -37.95 -0.23 27.72
C ILE A 482 -36.70 -0.14 26.85
N LEU A 483 -36.37 -1.20 26.10
CA LEU A 483 -35.12 -1.31 25.36
C LEU A 483 -35.27 -1.14 23.85
N GLY A 484 -36.46 -1.25 23.32
CA GLY A 484 -36.83 -1.03 21.93
C GLY A 484 -37.47 0.33 21.76
#